data_e1aaa210555cd44584f0bdb9fd539df6
#
_entry.id   e1aaa210555cd44584f0bdb9fd539df6
#
_cell.length_a   1.000
_cell.length_b   1.000
_cell.length_c   1.000
_cell.angle_alpha   90.00
_cell.angle_beta   90.00
_cell.angle_gamma   90.00
#
_symmetry.space_group_name_H-M   'P 1'
#
loop_
_entity.id
_entity.type
_entity.pdbx_description
1 polymer ?
#
loop_
_entity_poly.entity_id
_entity_poly.type
_entity_poly.pdbx_seq_one_letter_code
_entity_poly.pdbx_strand_id
1 'polypeptide(L)'
;YLVLATGMWSRQIGEDTGVNIPLYPAEHFYIITEPIKDLPKDLAVLRDFDDSLYLKEDAGKLLVGIFEGKSIPAFSKTNRVPNDFSFGEFPENFDHFEPYLEASFKRVPLLENAGIRKFFSGPESFTPDTNTLLGEVPEVKNFFVCCGFNSIGIGSGGGAGKVTAEWMMNGHIKEDLFIYDIKRF
;
A
#
# COMPACT_ATOMS: atom_id res chain seq x y z
N TYR A 1 17.96 17.35 -10.62
CA TYR A 1 16.68 16.70 -10.34
C TYR A 1 16.84 15.69 -9.21
N LEU A 2 15.88 15.66 -8.29
CA LEU A 2 15.73 14.66 -7.23
C LEU A 2 14.36 14.00 -7.40
N VAL A 3 14.28 12.69 -7.28
CA VAL A 3 13.00 11.95 -7.22
C VAL A 3 12.92 11.20 -5.90
N LEU A 4 11.93 11.50 -5.10
CA LEU A 4 11.69 10.83 -3.83
C LEU A 4 10.70 9.67 -4.03
N ALA A 5 11.22 8.45 -4.05
CA ALA A 5 10.47 7.21 -4.24
C ALA A 5 10.70 6.24 -3.05
N THR A 6 10.65 6.78 -1.84
CA THR A 6 11.08 6.12 -0.60
C THR A 6 9.93 5.54 0.23
N GLY A 7 8.76 5.32 -0.40
CA GLY A 7 7.61 4.70 0.28
C GLY A 7 7.21 5.46 1.55
N MET A 8 7.04 4.75 2.64
CA MET A 8 6.61 5.33 3.92
C MET A 8 7.60 6.33 4.55
N TRP A 9 8.88 6.29 4.16
CA TRP A 9 9.89 7.25 4.62
C TRP A 9 9.81 8.60 3.90
N SER A 10 9.04 8.69 2.80
CA SER A 10 8.97 9.92 2.00
C SER A 10 8.51 11.13 2.81
N ARG A 11 7.54 10.96 3.71
CA ARG A 11 7.07 12.05 4.56
C ARG A 11 8.19 12.66 5.39
N GLN A 12 8.91 11.84 6.15
CA GLN A 12 9.96 12.35 7.05
C GLN A 12 11.17 12.94 6.31
N ILE A 13 11.50 12.40 5.13
CA ILE A 13 12.55 12.98 4.28
C ILE A 13 12.07 14.33 3.70
N GLY A 14 10.80 14.43 3.33
CA GLY A 14 10.17 15.70 2.95
C GLY A 14 10.27 16.72 4.07
N GLU A 15 9.82 16.38 5.29
CA GLU A 15 9.91 17.23 6.48
C GLU A 15 11.33 17.74 6.71
N ASP A 16 12.35 16.86 6.62
CA ASP A 16 13.76 17.20 6.81
C ASP A 16 14.31 18.14 5.70
N THR A 17 13.63 18.24 4.56
CA THR A 17 13.97 19.10 3.42
C THR A 17 13.03 20.27 3.21
N GLY A 18 12.08 20.48 4.10
CA GLY A 18 11.10 21.58 4.03
C GLY A 18 9.96 21.35 3.03
N VAL A 19 9.72 20.08 2.65
CA VAL A 19 8.65 19.67 1.72
C VAL A 19 7.56 18.94 2.49
N ASN A 20 6.30 19.34 2.28
CA ASN A 20 5.16 18.64 2.87
C ASN A 20 4.70 17.49 1.97
N ILE A 21 4.85 16.25 2.44
CA ILE A 21 4.38 15.06 1.73
C ILE A 21 3.25 14.42 2.53
N PRO A 22 1.99 14.56 2.08
CA PRO A 22 0.82 14.11 2.81
C PRO A 22 0.61 12.60 2.70
N LEU A 23 1.43 11.83 3.38
CA LEU A 23 1.25 10.40 3.56
C LEU A 23 1.53 9.98 5.00
N TYR A 24 0.98 8.84 5.42
CA TYR A 24 1.21 8.29 6.73
C TYR A 24 1.36 6.77 6.67
N PRO A 25 2.33 6.19 7.37
CA PRO A 25 2.42 4.74 7.49
C PRO A 25 1.32 4.22 8.43
N ALA A 26 0.57 3.24 7.95
CA ALA A 26 -0.43 2.53 8.74
C ALA A 26 -0.16 1.03 8.68
N GLU A 27 -0.66 0.29 9.66
CA GLU A 27 -0.60 -1.16 9.67
C GLU A 27 -1.45 -1.71 8.52
N HIS A 28 -0.93 -2.70 7.84
CA HIS A 28 -1.61 -3.38 6.76
C HIS A 28 -1.51 -4.89 6.94
N PHE A 29 -2.61 -5.61 6.71
CA PHE A 29 -2.78 -6.98 7.15
C PHE A 29 -3.09 -7.92 5.99
N TYR A 30 -2.50 -9.11 6.05
CA TYR A 30 -2.95 -10.27 5.29
C TYR A 30 -2.63 -11.57 6.02
N ILE A 31 -3.35 -12.61 5.68
CA ILE A 31 -3.03 -13.98 6.09
C ILE A 31 -2.62 -14.81 4.88
N ILE A 32 -1.84 -15.85 5.13
CA ILE A 32 -1.59 -16.93 4.19
C ILE A 32 -2.15 -18.21 4.80
N THR A 33 -2.97 -18.92 4.06
CA THR A 33 -3.54 -20.19 4.53
C THR A 33 -2.50 -21.31 4.51
N GLU A 34 -2.76 -22.40 5.21
CA GLU A 34 -2.14 -23.68 4.90
C GLU A 34 -2.52 -24.13 3.48
N PRO A 35 -1.79 -25.07 2.86
CA PRO A 35 -2.12 -25.60 1.54
C PRO A 35 -3.56 -26.14 1.49
N ILE A 36 -4.30 -25.72 0.49
CA ILE A 36 -5.68 -26.13 0.27
C ILE A 36 -5.72 -27.20 -0.81
N LYS A 37 -6.25 -28.36 -0.45
CA LYS A 37 -6.36 -29.49 -1.38
C LYS A 37 -7.23 -29.12 -2.58
N ASP A 38 -6.76 -29.49 -3.77
CA ASP A 38 -7.47 -29.29 -5.04
C ASP A 38 -7.77 -27.81 -5.38
N LEU A 39 -7.06 -26.86 -4.76
CA LEU A 39 -7.14 -25.45 -5.15
C LEU A 39 -6.69 -25.28 -6.60
N PRO A 40 -7.53 -24.71 -7.50
CA PRO A 40 -7.12 -24.44 -8.85
C PRO A 40 -5.88 -23.53 -8.89
N LYS A 41 -4.97 -23.84 -9.80
CA LYS A 41 -3.79 -22.99 -10.06
C LYS A 41 -4.15 -21.85 -10.99
N ASP A 42 -3.35 -20.82 -10.96
CA ASP A 42 -3.47 -19.66 -11.86
C ASP A 42 -4.80 -18.92 -11.73
N LEU A 43 -5.38 -18.91 -10.53
CA LEU A 43 -6.55 -18.10 -10.24
C LEU A 43 -6.23 -16.61 -10.42
N ALA A 44 -7.15 -15.88 -11.04
CA ALA A 44 -7.08 -14.43 -11.04
C ALA A 44 -7.14 -13.87 -9.62
N VAL A 45 -6.47 -12.74 -9.39
CA VAL A 45 -6.62 -12.02 -8.12
C VAL A 45 -8.06 -11.53 -8.00
N LEU A 46 -8.73 -11.91 -6.92
CA LEU A 46 -10.06 -11.43 -6.59
C LEU A 46 -9.92 -10.17 -5.74
N ARG A 47 -10.64 -9.12 -6.11
CA ARG A 47 -10.83 -7.93 -5.31
C ARG A 47 -12.30 -7.74 -5.00
N ASP A 48 -12.64 -7.65 -3.73
CA ASP A 48 -13.97 -7.34 -3.22
C ASP A 48 -13.96 -5.96 -2.59
N PHE A 49 -14.61 -5.00 -3.23
CA PHE A 49 -14.65 -3.61 -2.76
C PHE A 49 -15.68 -3.40 -1.66
N ASP A 50 -16.75 -4.19 -1.65
CA ASP A 50 -17.83 -4.05 -0.66
C ASP A 50 -17.35 -4.53 0.71
N ASP A 51 -16.65 -5.66 0.74
CA ASP A 51 -16.10 -6.26 1.96
C ASP A 51 -14.62 -5.88 2.20
N SER A 52 -14.04 -5.02 1.35
CA SER A 52 -12.66 -4.54 1.47
C SER A 52 -11.61 -5.67 1.47
N LEU A 53 -11.84 -6.73 0.69
CA LEU A 53 -10.98 -7.91 0.63
C LEU A 53 -10.20 -7.99 -0.68
N TYR A 54 -9.06 -8.67 -0.63
CA TYR A 54 -8.44 -9.23 -1.82
C TYR A 54 -7.89 -10.63 -1.53
N LEU A 55 -7.98 -11.48 -2.54
CA LEU A 55 -7.49 -12.86 -2.46
C LEU A 55 -6.59 -13.14 -3.64
N LYS A 56 -5.51 -13.86 -3.37
CA LYS A 56 -4.54 -14.29 -4.39
C LYS A 56 -4.15 -15.75 -4.13
N GLU A 57 -4.18 -16.57 -5.19
CA GLU A 57 -3.55 -17.89 -5.14
C GLU A 57 -2.02 -17.74 -5.06
N ASP A 58 -1.39 -18.53 -4.19
CA ASP A 58 0.05 -18.56 -4.00
C ASP A 58 0.54 -19.98 -3.67
N ALA A 59 0.98 -20.68 -4.70
CA ALA A 59 1.54 -22.02 -4.58
C ALA A 59 0.65 -23.00 -3.78
N GLY A 60 -0.61 -23.11 -4.15
CA GLY A 60 -1.59 -23.99 -3.52
C GLY A 60 -2.17 -23.49 -2.20
N LYS A 61 -1.92 -22.23 -1.86
CA LYS A 61 -2.47 -21.51 -0.70
C LYS A 61 -3.25 -20.31 -1.17
N LEU A 62 -4.05 -19.72 -0.29
CA LEU A 62 -4.66 -18.42 -0.51
C LEU A 62 -4.01 -17.37 0.41
N LEU A 63 -3.57 -16.28 -0.19
CA LEU A 63 -3.33 -15.04 0.51
C LEU A 63 -4.66 -14.29 0.58
N VAL A 64 -5.08 -13.92 1.78
CA VAL A 64 -6.28 -13.12 2.05
C VAL A 64 -5.83 -11.84 2.74
N GLY A 65 -6.00 -10.72 2.08
CA GLY A 65 -5.64 -9.41 2.59
C GLY A 65 -6.84 -8.47 2.65
N ILE A 66 -6.67 -7.38 3.36
CA ILE A 66 -7.72 -6.42 3.62
C ILE A 66 -7.30 -5.00 3.25
N PHE A 67 -8.28 -4.16 2.93
CA PHE A 67 -8.14 -2.72 2.80
C PHE A 67 -9.18 -2.06 3.68
N GLU A 68 -8.92 -2.14 4.97
CA GLU A 68 -9.84 -1.66 6.00
C GLU A 68 -10.14 -0.17 5.88
N GLY A 69 -11.40 0.20 6.08
CA GLY A 69 -11.84 1.60 6.06
C GLY A 69 -11.32 2.43 7.25
N LYS A 70 -10.79 1.76 8.29
CA LYS A 70 -10.22 2.38 9.48
C LYS A 70 -8.89 1.72 9.81
N SER A 71 -7.82 2.26 9.24
CA SER A 71 -6.46 1.78 9.44
C SER A 71 -5.91 2.15 10.82
N ILE A 72 -4.98 1.34 11.31
CA ILE A 72 -4.25 1.58 12.56
C ILE A 72 -2.97 2.35 12.20
N PRO A 73 -2.76 3.58 12.73
CA PRO A 73 -1.54 4.35 12.47
C PRO A 73 -0.30 3.62 13.00
N ALA A 74 0.65 3.34 12.11
CA ALA A 74 1.94 2.81 12.49
C ALA A 74 2.84 3.91 13.09
N PHE A 75 3.72 3.54 14.02
CA PHE A 75 4.68 4.47 14.65
C PHE A 75 4.05 5.71 15.30
N SER A 76 2.82 5.62 15.80
CA SER A 76 2.05 6.74 16.35
C SER A 76 2.73 7.45 17.54
N LYS A 77 3.61 6.77 18.28
CA LYS A 77 4.34 7.36 19.42
C LYS A 77 5.41 8.35 19.01
N THR A 78 6.09 8.09 17.89
CA THR A 78 7.19 8.92 17.38
C THR A 78 6.77 9.80 16.22
N ASN A 79 5.66 9.47 15.59
CA ASN A 79 5.17 10.07 14.34
C ASN A 79 6.19 10.01 13.18
N ARG A 80 7.21 9.17 13.32
CA ARG A 80 8.27 8.91 12.32
C ARG A 80 8.61 7.43 12.29
N VAL A 81 8.97 6.93 11.13
CA VAL A 81 9.52 5.59 10.99
C VAL A 81 10.92 5.58 11.64
N PRO A 82 11.23 4.65 12.54
CA PRO A 82 12.57 4.56 13.12
C PRO A 82 13.66 4.38 12.05
N ASN A 83 14.81 5.01 12.24
CA ASN A 83 15.90 4.96 11.25
C ASN A 83 16.48 3.55 11.06
N ASP A 84 16.37 2.70 12.06
CA ASP A 84 16.82 1.31 12.07
C ASP A 84 15.73 0.31 11.69
N PHE A 85 14.50 0.79 11.38
CA PHE A 85 13.41 -0.08 10.96
C PHE A 85 13.69 -0.68 9.58
N SER A 86 13.81 -2.00 9.52
CA SER A 86 14.04 -2.75 8.29
C SER A 86 13.39 -4.12 8.40
N PHE A 87 12.61 -4.51 7.40
CA PHE A 87 11.92 -5.82 7.33
C PHE A 87 11.12 -6.21 8.59
N GLY A 88 10.71 -5.22 9.39
CA GLY A 88 9.97 -5.44 10.60
C GLY A 88 8.49 -5.75 10.35
N GLU A 89 7.94 -6.63 11.17
CA GLU A 89 6.52 -6.93 11.22
C GLU A 89 5.97 -6.43 12.57
N PHE A 90 4.68 -6.08 12.61
CA PHE A 90 3.97 -5.77 13.83
C PHE A 90 3.37 -7.04 14.46
N PRO A 91 3.00 -7.02 15.74
CA PRO A 91 2.27 -8.11 16.36
C PRO A 91 0.98 -8.43 15.63
N GLU A 92 0.60 -9.69 15.65
CA GLU A 92 -0.68 -10.13 15.11
C GLU A 92 -1.86 -9.43 15.82
N ASN A 93 -2.85 -9.01 15.04
CA ASN A 93 -4.04 -8.36 15.56
C ASN A 93 -5.28 -9.04 14.97
N PHE A 94 -5.61 -10.20 15.53
CA PHE A 94 -6.76 -10.99 15.10
C PHE A 94 -8.08 -10.26 15.34
N ASP A 95 -8.23 -9.56 16.45
CA ASP A 95 -9.47 -8.81 16.77
C ASP A 95 -9.80 -7.77 15.68
N HIS A 96 -8.76 -7.13 15.12
CA HIS A 96 -8.92 -6.19 14.02
C HIS A 96 -9.23 -6.90 12.69
N PHE A 97 -8.67 -8.08 12.47
CA PHE A 97 -8.79 -8.83 11.22
C PHE A 97 -10.06 -9.69 11.15
N GLU A 98 -10.61 -10.14 12.30
CA GLU A 98 -11.70 -11.09 12.40
C GLU A 98 -12.94 -10.75 11.55
N PRO A 99 -13.48 -9.51 11.55
CA PRO A 99 -14.65 -9.18 10.74
C PRO A 99 -14.43 -9.40 9.23
N TYR A 100 -13.22 -9.16 8.76
CA TYR A 100 -12.83 -9.37 7.36
C TYR A 100 -12.61 -10.86 7.06
N LEU A 101 -12.10 -11.61 8.02
CA LEU A 101 -11.98 -13.06 7.90
C LEU A 101 -13.36 -13.71 7.75
N GLU A 102 -14.34 -13.31 8.57
CA GLU A 102 -15.73 -13.77 8.44
C GLU A 102 -16.35 -13.40 7.09
N ALA A 103 -16.10 -12.18 6.58
CA ALA A 103 -16.53 -11.77 5.25
C ALA A 103 -15.88 -12.63 4.16
N SER A 104 -14.59 -12.97 4.33
CA SER A 104 -13.87 -13.82 3.39
C SER A 104 -14.45 -15.24 3.29
N PHE A 105 -14.94 -15.81 4.39
CA PHE A 105 -15.62 -17.11 4.41
C PHE A 105 -16.92 -17.08 3.60
N LYS A 106 -17.70 -16.01 3.68
CA LYS A 106 -18.90 -15.84 2.87
C LYS A 106 -18.58 -15.77 1.38
N ARG A 107 -17.49 -15.10 1.02
CA ARG A 107 -17.03 -14.95 -0.36
C ARG A 107 -16.38 -16.21 -0.92
N VAL A 108 -15.60 -16.90 -0.13
CA VAL A 108 -14.86 -18.12 -0.48
C VAL A 108 -15.02 -19.14 0.64
N PRO A 109 -16.12 -19.91 0.66
CA PRO A 109 -16.43 -20.86 1.75
C PRO A 109 -15.34 -21.89 2.04
N LEU A 110 -14.48 -22.16 1.06
CA LEU A 110 -13.33 -23.04 1.22
C LEU A 110 -12.39 -22.61 2.36
N LEU A 111 -12.35 -21.33 2.67
CA LEU A 111 -11.50 -20.75 3.71
C LEU A 111 -11.93 -21.16 5.13
N GLU A 112 -13.19 -21.51 5.37
CA GLU A 112 -13.68 -21.92 6.70
C GLU A 112 -12.91 -23.12 7.27
N ASN A 113 -12.41 -23.99 6.40
CA ASN A 113 -11.67 -25.19 6.78
C ASN A 113 -10.16 -25.07 6.55
N ALA A 114 -9.68 -23.90 6.12
CA ALA A 114 -8.28 -23.65 5.87
C ALA A 114 -7.59 -23.15 7.14
N GLY A 115 -6.51 -23.83 7.56
CA GLY A 115 -5.66 -23.32 8.64
C GLY A 115 -4.92 -22.05 8.22
N ILE A 116 -4.55 -21.21 9.16
CA ILE A 116 -3.69 -20.04 8.94
C ILE A 116 -2.24 -20.46 9.15
N ARG A 117 -1.43 -20.34 8.13
CA ARG A 117 0.01 -20.60 8.16
C ARG A 117 0.79 -19.38 8.64
N LYS A 118 0.39 -18.21 8.20
CA LYS A 118 1.04 -16.94 8.55
C LYS A 118 -0.01 -15.84 8.66
N PHE A 119 0.09 -15.07 9.72
CA PHE A 119 -0.50 -13.75 9.84
C PHE A 119 0.61 -12.72 9.58
N PHE A 120 0.37 -11.77 8.75
CA PHE A 120 1.30 -10.68 8.49
C PHE A 120 0.66 -9.35 8.86
N SER A 121 1.39 -8.54 9.60
CA SER A 121 1.08 -7.14 9.85
C SER A 121 2.34 -6.31 9.65
N GLY A 122 2.32 -5.37 8.74
CA GLY A 122 3.47 -4.52 8.47
C GLY A 122 3.04 -3.11 8.07
N PRO A 123 3.97 -2.14 8.11
CA PRO A 123 3.65 -0.78 7.73
C PRO A 123 3.55 -0.62 6.21
N GLU A 124 2.49 0.04 5.77
CA GLU A 124 2.30 0.47 4.39
C GLU A 124 1.99 1.97 4.35
N SER A 125 2.32 2.66 3.26
CA SER A 125 2.11 4.09 3.13
C SER A 125 0.77 4.43 2.50
N PHE A 126 -0.02 5.24 3.20
CA PHE A 126 -1.32 5.70 2.72
C PHE A 126 -1.39 7.22 2.63
N THR A 127 -2.06 7.70 1.60
CA THR A 127 -2.42 9.11 1.41
C THR A 127 -3.82 9.38 1.91
N PRO A 128 -4.19 10.63 2.25
CA PRO A 128 -5.52 10.95 2.79
C PRO A 128 -6.68 10.62 1.84
N ASP A 129 -6.43 10.69 0.53
CA ASP A 129 -7.42 10.46 -0.52
C ASP A 129 -7.25 9.13 -1.27
N THR A 130 -6.35 8.27 -0.80
CA THR A 130 -6.00 6.97 -1.40
C THR A 130 -5.47 7.03 -2.84
N ASN A 131 -5.08 8.21 -3.32
CA ASN A 131 -4.41 8.37 -4.61
C ASN A 131 -2.89 8.54 -4.44
N THR A 132 -2.13 7.98 -5.37
CA THR A 132 -0.67 8.11 -5.40
C THR A 132 -0.22 9.58 -5.47
N LEU A 133 0.95 9.88 -4.95
CA LEU A 133 1.58 11.20 -5.05
C LEU A 133 2.65 11.19 -6.13
N LEU A 134 2.43 11.97 -7.19
CA LEU A 134 3.36 12.16 -8.29
C LEU A 134 3.63 13.66 -8.51
N GLY A 135 4.75 13.97 -9.15
CA GLY A 135 5.04 15.29 -9.70
C GLY A 135 6.01 16.14 -8.91
N GLU A 136 6.26 17.33 -9.42
CA GLU A 136 7.16 18.30 -8.81
C GLU A 136 6.48 18.99 -7.64
N VAL A 137 7.16 18.97 -6.48
CA VAL A 137 6.68 19.64 -5.26
C VAL A 137 6.72 21.16 -5.43
N PRO A 138 5.76 21.90 -4.87
CA PRO A 138 5.72 23.36 -5.04
C PRO A 138 6.84 24.10 -4.27
N GLU A 139 7.36 23.50 -3.19
CA GLU A 139 8.32 24.17 -2.31
C GLU A 139 9.76 24.20 -2.88
N VAL A 140 10.13 23.16 -3.66
CA VAL A 140 11.52 23.00 -4.12
C VAL A 140 11.56 22.62 -5.60
N LYS A 141 12.14 23.51 -6.41
CA LYS A 141 12.30 23.27 -7.85
C LYS A 141 13.15 22.04 -8.14
N ASN A 142 12.75 21.26 -9.14
CA ASN A 142 13.41 20.01 -9.57
C ASN A 142 13.38 18.89 -8.52
N PHE A 143 12.53 19.02 -7.52
CA PHE A 143 12.25 17.97 -6.55
C PHE A 143 10.92 17.32 -6.89
N PHE A 144 10.95 16.05 -7.25
CA PHE A 144 9.79 15.25 -7.63
C PHE A 144 9.48 14.19 -6.58
N VAL A 145 8.21 13.86 -6.44
CA VAL A 145 7.75 12.72 -5.64
C VAL A 145 7.15 11.64 -6.51
N CYS A 146 7.34 10.40 -6.11
CA CYS A 146 6.73 9.20 -6.69
C CYS A 146 6.52 8.20 -5.54
N CYS A 147 5.49 8.44 -4.72
CA CYS A 147 5.26 7.72 -3.46
C CYS A 147 3.78 7.63 -3.11
N GLY A 148 3.46 7.06 -1.95
CA GLY A 148 2.08 6.95 -1.47
C GLY A 148 1.20 6.07 -2.37
N PHE A 149 1.68 4.89 -2.72
CA PHE A 149 0.99 4.00 -3.66
C PHE A 149 -0.18 3.21 -3.06
N ASN A 150 -0.44 3.32 -1.76
CA ASN A 150 -1.61 2.73 -1.14
C ASN A 150 -1.76 1.22 -1.46
N SER A 151 -0.70 0.45 -1.30
CA SER A 151 -0.57 -0.98 -1.58
C SER A 151 -0.69 -1.42 -3.05
N ILE A 152 -0.80 -0.49 -4.02
CA ILE A 152 -0.88 -0.84 -5.45
C ILE A 152 0.43 -0.57 -6.22
N GLY A 153 1.53 -0.29 -5.52
CA GLY A 153 2.81 0.13 -6.10
C GLY A 153 3.41 -0.86 -7.08
N ILE A 154 3.29 -2.17 -6.85
CA ILE A 154 3.82 -3.19 -7.78
C ILE A 154 3.14 -3.09 -9.14
N GLY A 155 1.81 -2.94 -9.16
CA GLY A 155 1.04 -2.85 -10.41
C GLY A 155 1.19 -1.51 -11.14
N SER A 156 1.40 -0.42 -10.40
CA SER A 156 1.40 0.95 -10.95
C SER A 156 2.80 1.57 -11.08
N GLY A 157 3.82 0.98 -10.47
CA GLY A 157 5.17 1.57 -10.41
C GLY A 157 5.80 1.83 -11.78
N GLY A 158 5.62 0.93 -12.75
CA GLY A 158 6.11 1.11 -14.12
C GLY A 158 5.50 2.33 -14.81
N GLY A 159 4.18 2.49 -14.70
CA GLY A 159 3.45 3.65 -15.25
C GLY A 159 3.84 4.95 -14.54
N ALA A 160 3.91 4.94 -13.23
CA ALA A 160 4.30 6.09 -12.43
C ALA A 160 5.74 6.54 -12.73
N GLY A 161 6.67 5.58 -12.86
CA GLY A 161 8.05 5.87 -13.24
C GLY A 161 8.16 6.50 -14.63
N LYS A 162 7.43 5.98 -15.63
CA LYS A 162 7.36 6.55 -16.97
C LYS A 162 6.86 8.00 -16.94
N VAL A 163 5.72 8.22 -16.31
CA VAL A 163 5.11 9.56 -16.19
C VAL A 163 6.06 10.55 -15.50
N THR A 164 6.67 10.14 -14.40
CA THR A 164 7.63 10.99 -13.67
C THR A 164 8.82 11.36 -14.55
N ALA A 165 9.40 10.40 -15.29
CA ALA A 165 10.49 10.66 -16.21
C ALA A 165 10.12 11.61 -17.36
N GLU A 166 8.94 11.40 -17.98
CA GLU A 166 8.44 12.29 -19.03
C GLU A 166 8.19 13.70 -18.51
N TRP A 167 7.65 13.84 -17.31
CA TRP A 167 7.44 15.13 -16.66
C TRP A 167 8.76 15.87 -16.44
N MET A 168 9.76 15.18 -15.89
CA MET A 168 11.10 15.75 -15.69
C MET A 168 11.78 16.21 -16.99
N MET A 169 11.62 15.42 -18.05
CA MET A 169 12.25 15.72 -19.36
C MET A 169 11.57 16.87 -20.10
N ASN A 170 10.26 16.95 -20.02
CA ASN A 170 9.46 17.88 -20.83
C ASN A 170 8.98 19.11 -20.05
N GLY A 171 9.13 19.11 -18.72
CA GLY A 171 8.59 20.14 -17.81
C GLY A 171 7.09 20.08 -17.60
N HIS A 172 6.40 19.15 -18.24
CA HIS A 172 4.96 18.92 -18.13
C HIS A 172 4.61 17.49 -18.51
N ILE A 173 3.41 17.06 -18.15
CA ILE A 173 2.79 15.81 -18.60
C ILE A 173 1.71 16.14 -19.64
N LYS A 174 1.46 15.20 -20.57
CA LYS A 174 0.44 15.34 -21.60
C LYS A 174 -0.94 14.90 -21.10
N GLU A 175 -0.94 13.89 -20.27
CA GLU A 175 -2.14 13.30 -19.69
C GLU A 175 -2.66 14.15 -18.54
N ASP A 176 -3.98 14.19 -18.35
CA ASP A 176 -4.58 14.78 -17.15
C ASP A 176 -4.43 13.81 -15.98
N LEU A 177 -3.42 14.08 -15.15
CA LEU A 177 -3.10 13.31 -13.95
C LEU A 177 -3.25 14.14 -12.67
N PHE A 178 -4.12 15.17 -12.70
CA PHE A 178 -4.32 16.06 -11.56
C PHE A 178 -4.64 15.29 -10.25
N ILE A 179 -5.39 14.20 -10.34
CA ILE A 179 -5.71 13.36 -9.18
C ILE A 179 -4.50 12.70 -8.52
N TYR A 180 -3.36 12.66 -9.19
CA TYR A 180 -2.10 12.13 -8.68
C TYR A 180 -1.07 13.23 -8.39
N ASP A 181 -1.27 14.45 -8.91
CA ASP A 181 -0.34 15.56 -8.66
C ASP A 181 -0.30 15.91 -7.18
N ILE A 182 0.90 15.98 -6.59
CA ILE A 182 1.07 16.37 -5.20
C ILE A 182 0.46 17.75 -4.89
N LYS A 183 0.38 18.63 -5.90
CA LYS A 183 -0.20 19.97 -5.78
C LYS A 183 -1.72 20.00 -5.55
N ARG A 184 -2.39 18.84 -5.54
CA ARG A 184 -3.81 18.74 -5.18
C ARG A 184 -4.07 18.92 -3.67
N PHE A 185 -3.01 18.91 -2.86
CA PHE A 185 -3.03 19.15 -1.42
C PHE A 185 -2.59 20.56 -1.05
#